data_caeb90677439e3a2ba314619fb8f0214
#
_entry.id   caeb90677439e3a2ba314619fb8f0214
#
_cell.length_a   1.000
_cell.length_b   1.000
_cell.length_c   1.000
_cell.angle_alpha   90.00
_cell.angle_beta   90.00
_cell.angle_gamma   90.00
#
_symmetry.space_group_name_H-M   'P 1'
#
loop_
_entity.id
_entity.type
_entity.pdbx_description
1 polymer ?
#
loop_
_entity_poly.entity_id
_entity_poly.type
_entity_poly.pdbx_seq_one_letter_code
_entity_poly.pdbx_strand_id
1 'polypeptide(L)'
;MSFFLNTTEGYHVNRLNSLGWELTVCNALYPKSSPCRNVLLSKDSFGVQLYHFLKKLIPLHEMHNVLEIGGGLGYLMHDFLSINPTLSATMLDISPYLLEKQKEILSEFNVSFCQKDILKIAADDITCFDLVIMNENLGDLPTLVARSDKNISTDEESTHLQERVNYFQEKYALSFSPDENINIGAMEVVDKLCLTPIKYIYLSEHSCEASIPPHLKSYLNFASSNNPEKITLKGHDEYTIKFSHLQKIAEFCNYKVVRGQFADFLPLDFNDKVKTALRLETPFTAEQEIIQQFVYDLYKYEYMVIIKT
;
A
#
# COMPACT_ATOMS: atom_id res chain seq x y z
N MET A 1 23.34 -14.16 4.63
CA MET A 1 22.00 -14.33 5.24
C MET A 1 21.31 -15.43 4.46
N SER A 2 20.44 -16.22 5.08
CA SER A 2 19.65 -17.22 4.37
C SER A 2 18.19 -16.77 4.35
N PHE A 3 17.58 -16.77 3.16
CA PHE A 3 16.21 -16.32 2.95
C PHE A 3 15.40 -17.41 2.23
N PHE A 4 14.07 -17.30 2.34
CA PHE A 4 13.16 -17.84 1.33
C PHE A 4 12.29 -16.70 0.79
N LEU A 5 11.80 -16.86 -0.43
CA LEU A 5 10.96 -15.87 -1.07
C LEU A 5 9.49 -16.15 -0.77
N ASN A 6 8.81 -15.23 -0.07
CA ASN A 6 7.35 -15.22 -0.01
C ASN A 6 6.82 -14.47 -1.23
N THR A 7 5.81 -15.05 -1.91
CA THR A 7 5.14 -14.42 -3.05
C THR A 7 3.66 -14.74 -3.05
N THR A 8 2.84 -13.78 -3.41
CA THR A 8 1.38 -13.90 -3.49
C THR A 8 0.88 -14.08 -4.93
N GLU A 9 1.78 -13.99 -5.94
CA GLU A 9 1.44 -14.07 -7.37
C GLU A 9 0.50 -15.23 -7.71
N GLY A 10 0.84 -16.43 -7.25
CA GLY A 10 0.04 -17.63 -7.53
C GLY A 10 -1.37 -17.61 -6.91
N TYR A 11 -1.56 -16.87 -5.82
CA TYR A 11 -2.88 -16.64 -5.23
C TYR A 11 -3.70 -15.67 -6.08
N HIS A 12 -3.17 -14.50 -6.39
CA HIS A 12 -3.88 -13.45 -7.12
C HIS A 12 -4.23 -13.86 -8.55
N VAL A 13 -3.35 -14.57 -9.24
CA VAL A 13 -3.59 -15.01 -10.62
C VAL A 13 -4.57 -16.18 -10.71
N ASN A 14 -4.49 -17.15 -9.78
CA ASN A 14 -5.17 -18.44 -9.99
C ASN A 14 -6.26 -18.77 -8.96
N ARG A 15 -6.24 -18.15 -7.78
CA ARG A 15 -7.10 -18.55 -6.66
C ARG A 15 -8.03 -17.46 -6.15
N LEU A 16 -7.70 -16.20 -6.38
CA LEU A 16 -8.53 -15.08 -5.96
C LEU A 16 -9.82 -15.08 -6.79
N ASN A 17 -10.95 -15.34 -6.16
CA ASN A 17 -12.28 -15.37 -6.77
C ASN A 17 -13.33 -14.60 -5.95
N SER A 18 -12.95 -14.10 -4.80
CA SER A 18 -13.73 -13.19 -3.97
C SER A 18 -12.74 -12.41 -3.12
N LEU A 19 -12.93 -11.09 -3.02
CA LEU A 19 -12.39 -10.39 -1.89
C LEU A 19 -13.22 -10.81 -0.70
N GLY A 20 -12.62 -11.49 0.24
CA GLY A 20 -13.25 -11.81 1.49
C GLY A 20 -13.56 -10.52 2.26
N TRP A 21 -13.75 -10.65 3.56
CA TRP A 21 -13.90 -9.53 4.49
C TRP A 21 -12.55 -8.85 4.85
N GLU A 22 -11.53 -9.07 4.05
CA GLU A 22 -10.25 -8.34 4.06
C GLU A 22 -10.53 -6.89 3.69
N LEU A 23 -11.05 -6.16 4.69
CA LEU A 23 -11.44 -4.77 4.52
C LEU A 23 -10.19 -3.90 4.53
N THR A 24 -9.76 -3.50 3.34
CA THR A 24 -8.85 -2.37 3.22
C THR A 24 -9.55 -1.09 3.69
N VAL A 25 -8.80 -0.08 4.11
CA VAL A 25 -9.36 1.21 4.51
C VAL A 25 -10.14 1.84 3.36
N CYS A 26 -9.64 1.70 2.14
CA CYS A 26 -10.32 2.16 0.93
C CYS A 26 -11.70 1.50 0.76
N ASN A 27 -11.77 0.16 0.84
CA ASN A 27 -13.02 -0.57 0.72
C ASN A 27 -13.99 -0.26 1.86
N ALA A 28 -13.48 -0.13 3.09
CA ALA A 28 -14.29 0.20 4.27
C ALA A 28 -14.98 1.56 4.15
N LEU A 29 -14.38 2.51 3.44
CA LEU A 29 -14.94 3.86 3.26
C LEU A 29 -15.76 4.03 1.98
N TYR A 30 -15.84 3.06 1.07
CA TYR A 30 -16.58 3.22 -0.18
C TYR A 30 -18.11 3.24 0.03
N PRO A 31 -18.74 2.31 0.77
CA PRO A 31 -20.19 2.36 1.00
C PRO A 31 -20.59 3.59 1.81
N LYS A 32 -21.59 4.36 1.34
CA LYS A 32 -22.11 5.54 2.06
C LYS A 32 -22.64 5.20 3.46
N SER A 33 -23.13 3.97 3.64
CA SER A 33 -23.67 3.46 4.91
C SER A 33 -22.60 2.88 5.84
N SER A 34 -21.33 2.92 5.46
CA SER A 34 -20.25 2.35 6.29
C SER A 34 -20.17 3.00 7.67
N PRO A 35 -20.08 2.20 8.75
CA PRO A 35 -19.85 2.71 10.09
C PRO A 35 -18.52 3.46 10.23
N CYS A 36 -17.52 3.10 9.39
CA CYS A 36 -16.20 3.74 9.37
C CYS A 36 -16.26 5.20 8.95
N ARG A 37 -17.19 5.59 8.04
CA ARG A 37 -17.40 7.00 7.71
C ARG A 37 -17.88 7.82 8.90
N ASN A 38 -18.67 7.22 9.82
CA ASN A 38 -19.26 7.91 10.96
C ASN A 38 -18.24 8.26 12.05
N VAL A 39 -17.06 7.69 12.00
CA VAL A 39 -15.98 7.96 12.96
C VAL A 39 -14.92 8.91 12.44
N LEU A 40 -15.07 9.41 11.21
CA LEU A 40 -14.20 10.43 10.63
C LEU A 40 -14.86 11.82 10.67
N LEU A 41 -14.04 12.87 10.63
CA LEU A 41 -14.53 14.25 10.50
C LEU A 41 -15.18 14.48 9.13
N SER A 42 -14.58 14.00 8.04
CA SER A 42 -15.24 13.94 6.73
C SER A 42 -15.96 12.61 6.54
N LYS A 43 -17.16 12.67 5.93
CA LYS A 43 -17.95 11.48 5.59
C LYS A 43 -17.73 11.02 4.14
N ASP A 44 -16.76 11.60 3.45
CA ASP A 44 -16.41 11.25 2.08
C ASP A 44 -15.72 9.88 2.02
N SER A 45 -15.68 9.28 0.83
CA SER A 45 -14.95 8.06 0.56
C SER A 45 -13.43 8.28 0.64
N PHE A 46 -12.68 7.18 0.70
CA PHE A 46 -11.22 7.20 0.77
C PHE A 46 -10.60 8.00 -0.38
N GLY A 47 -10.98 7.67 -1.62
CA GLY A 47 -10.42 8.31 -2.81
C GLY A 47 -10.71 9.81 -2.87
N VAL A 48 -11.90 10.27 -2.45
CA VAL A 48 -12.23 11.69 -2.36
C VAL A 48 -11.32 12.39 -1.36
N GLN A 49 -11.14 11.83 -0.16
CA GLN A 49 -10.28 12.42 0.87
C GLN A 49 -8.80 12.42 0.43
N LEU A 50 -8.32 11.33 -0.16
CA LEU A 50 -6.97 11.23 -0.70
C LEU A 50 -6.74 12.24 -1.84
N TYR A 51 -7.70 12.39 -2.78
CA TYR A 51 -7.60 13.38 -3.86
C TYR A 51 -7.40 14.79 -3.30
N HIS A 52 -8.23 15.19 -2.32
CA HIS A 52 -8.11 16.50 -1.68
C HIS A 52 -6.82 16.67 -0.88
N PHE A 53 -6.29 15.61 -0.31
CA PHE A 53 -5.01 15.62 0.37
C PHE A 53 -3.86 15.79 -0.64
N LEU A 54 -3.81 14.97 -1.67
CA LEU A 54 -2.77 15.02 -2.69
C LEU A 54 -2.75 16.38 -3.42
N LYS A 55 -3.92 16.97 -3.70
CA LYS A 55 -4.03 18.30 -4.31
C LYS A 55 -3.30 19.41 -3.53
N LYS A 56 -3.03 19.22 -2.23
CA LYS A 56 -2.24 20.16 -1.43
C LYS A 56 -0.73 19.97 -1.59
N LEU A 57 -0.30 18.80 -2.06
CA LEU A 57 1.10 18.41 -2.16
C LEU A 57 1.62 18.43 -3.59
N ILE A 58 0.75 18.12 -4.55
CA ILE A 58 1.09 17.96 -5.97
C ILE A 58 0.02 18.61 -6.87
N PRO A 59 0.37 19.09 -8.07
CA PRO A 59 -0.55 19.81 -8.97
C PRO A 59 -1.48 18.85 -9.73
N LEU A 60 -2.41 18.17 -9.03
CA LEU A 60 -3.33 17.18 -9.64
C LEU A 60 -4.13 17.72 -10.81
N HIS A 61 -4.38 19.04 -10.89
CA HIS A 61 -5.13 19.67 -11.95
C HIS A 61 -4.33 19.80 -13.27
N GLU A 62 -3.03 19.61 -13.22
CA GLU A 62 -2.14 19.62 -14.40
C GLU A 62 -1.86 18.21 -14.95
N MET A 63 -2.34 17.18 -14.25
CA MET A 63 -2.10 15.80 -14.64
C MET A 63 -3.15 15.32 -15.63
N HIS A 64 -2.71 14.46 -16.54
CA HIS A 64 -3.55 13.87 -17.58
C HIS A 64 -3.59 12.35 -17.49
N ASN A 65 -2.46 11.71 -17.20
CA ASN A 65 -2.33 10.26 -17.23
C ASN A 65 -1.99 9.71 -15.83
N VAL A 66 -2.86 8.88 -15.29
CA VAL A 66 -2.68 8.23 -13.99
C VAL A 66 -2.62 6.71 -14.17
N LEU A 67 -1.64 6.09 -13.55
CA LEU A 67 -1.52 4.64 -13.44
C LEU A 67 -1.88 4.22 -12.01
N GLU A 68 -2.90 3.39 -11.84
CA GLU A 68 -3.14 2.69 -10.58
C GLU A 68 -2.69 1.23 -10.73
N ILE A 69 -1.82 0.79 -9.84
CA ILE A 69 -1.28 -0.57 -9.78
C ILE A 69 -1.95 -1.29 -8.62
N GLY A 70 -2.57 -2.45 -8.87
CA GLY A 70 -3.25 -3.23 -7.84
C GLY A 70 -4.46 -2.49 -7.24
N GLY A 71 -5.31 -1.91 -8.08
CA GLY A 71 -6.41 -1.03 -7.68
C GLY A 71 -7.61 -1.71 -7.00
N GLY A 72 -7.47 -2.98 -6.57
CA GLY A 72 -8.51 -3.72 -5.86
C GLY A 72 -9.84 -3.74 -6.64
N LEU A 73 -10.91 -3.22 -6.05
CA LEU A 73 -12.22 -3.13 -6.71
C LEU A 73 -12.38 -1.89 -7.63
N GLY A 74 -11.37 -1.01 -7.72
CA GLY A 74 -11.41 0.20 -8.54
C GLY A 74 -12.05 1.42 -7.87
N TYR A 75 -12.34 1.35 -6.57
CA TYR A 75 -13.06 2.40 -5.84
C TYR A 75 -12.28 3.71 -5.73
N LEU A 76 -10.96 3.63 -5.55
CA LEU A 76 -10.10 4.82 -5.48
C LEU A 76 -10.12 5.57 -6.82
N MET A 77 -9.90 4.86 -7.92
CA MET A 77 -9.89 5.48 -9.24
C MET A 77 -11.27 6.00 -9.65
N HIS A 78 -12.35 5.31 -9.25
CA HIS A 78 -13.72 5.80 -9.44
C HIS A 78 -13.91 7.18 -8.81
N ASP A 79 -13.45 7.38 -7.57
CA ASP A 79 -13.54 8.67 -6.90
C ASP A 79 -12.70 9.74 -7.58
N PHE A 80 -11.47 9.41 -8.00
CA PHE A 80 -10.57 10.32 -8.72
C PHE A 80 -11.19 10.81 -10.04
N LEU A 81 -11.72 9.89 -10.84
CA LEU A 81 -12.34 10.23 -12.13
C LEU A 81 -13.67 10.95 -11.95
N SER A 82 -14.41 10.68 -10.88
CA SER A 82 -15.63 11.43 -10.53
C SER A 82 -15.33 12.89 -10.18
N ILE A 83 -14.20 13.18 -9.54
CA ILE A 83 -13.79 14.55 -9.20
C ILE A 83 -13.16 15.24 -10.40
N ASN A 84 -12.32 14.52 -11.15
CA ASN A 84 -11.60 15.06 -12.30
C ASN A 84 -11.80 14.16 -13.53
N PRO A 85 -12.88 14.35 -14.29
CA PRO A 85 -13.20 13.53 -15.46
C PRO A 85 -12.27 13.77 -16.67
N THR A 86 -11.32 14.70 -16.57
CA THR A 86 -10.31 14.94 -17.61
C THR A 86 -9.09 14.02 -17.48
N LEU A 87 -8.98 13.29 -16.36
CA LEU A 87 -7.94 12.30 -16.18
C LEU A 87 -8.16 11.10 -17.09
N SER A 88 -7.08 10.61 -17.69
CA SER A 88 -7.01 9.32 -18.36
C SER A 88 -6.36 8.32 -17.39
N ALA A 89 -7.05 7.24 -17.06
CA ALA A 89 -6.56 6.25 -16.11
C ALA A 89 -6.18 4.94 -16.80
N THR A 90 -5.14 4.31 -16.29
CA THR A 90 -4.79 2.92 -16.59
C THR A 90 -4.79 2.13 -15.30
N MET A 91 -5.56 1.03 -15.28
CA MET A 91 -5.56 0.06 -14.20
C MET A 91 -4.63 -1.08 -14.59
N LEU A 92 -3.60 -1.31 -13.77
CA LEU A 92 -2.66 -2.40 -13.93
C LEU A 92 -2.79 -3.35 -12.76
N ASP A 93 -3.19 -4.57 -13.03
CA ASP A 93 -3.39 -5.59 -12.00
C ASP A 93 -2.93 -6.96 -12.50
N ILE A 94 -2.41 -7.76 -11.59
CA ILE A 94 -2.01 -9.14 -11.89
C ILE A 94 -3.23 -10.08 -11.89
N SER A 95 -4.26 -9.73 -11.12
CA SER A 95 -5.46 -10.53 -10.93
C SER A 95 -6.48 -10.31 -12.05
N PRO A 96 -6.81 -11.34 -12.84
CA PRO A 96 -7.89 -11.23 -13.82
C PRO A 96 -9.26 -10.99 -13.16
N TYR A 97 -9.48 -11.52 -11.96
CA TYR A 97 -10.72 -11.31 -11.20
C TYR A 97 -10.90 -9.84 -10.81
N LEU A 98 -9.86 -9.21 -10.27
CA LEU A 98 -9.94 -7.79 -9.87
C LEU A 98 -10.09 -6.86 -11.08
N LEU A 99 -9.41 -7.15 -12.19
CA LEU A 99 -9.58 -6.38 -13.43
C LEU A 99 -11.03 -6.41 -13.95
N GLU A 100 -11.74 -7.55 -13.85
CA GLU A 100 -13.14 -7.59 -14.22
C GLU A 100 -14.00 -6.73 -13.27
N LYS A 101 -13.71 -6.74 -11.95
CA LYS A 101 -14.41 -5.87 -11.00
C LYS A 101 -14.13 -4.39 -11.24
N GLN A 102 -12.90 -4.04 -11.56
CA GLN A 102 -12.51 -2.67 -11.94
C GLN A 102 -13.26 -2.23 -13.20
N LYS A 103 -13.37 -3.08 -14.23
CA LYS A 103 -14.17 -2.79 -15.44
C LYS A 103 -15.64 -2.54 -15.14
N GLU A 104 -16.23 -3.32 -14.23
CA GLU A 104 -17.62 -3.12 -13.80
C GLU A 104 -17.82 -1.73 -13.16
N ILE A 105 -16.96 -1.37 -12.19
CA ILE A 105 -17.05 -0.12 -11.42
C ILE A 105 -16.69 1.11 -12.25
N LEU A 106 -15.73 0.98 -13.16
CA LEU A 106 -15.21 2.09 -13.97
C LEU A 106 -15.82 2.17 -15.37
N SER A 107 -16.92 1.46 -15.61
CA SER A 107 -17.54 1.31 -16.93
C SER A 107 -18.00 2.62 -17.58
N GLU A 108 -18.28 3.66 -16.79
CA GLU A 108 -18.69 4.99 -17.26
C GLU A 108 -17.52 5.93 -17.60
N PHE A 109 -16.28 5.51 -17.31
CA PHE A 109 -15.08 6.31 -17.49
C PHE A 109 -14.19 5.78 -18.63
N ASN A 110 -13.37 6.66 -19.17
CA ASN A 110 -12.36 6.28 -20.15
C ASN A 110 -11.13 5.70 -19.44
N VAL A 111 -11.09 4.37 -19.24
CA VAL A 111 -10.05 3.65 -18.50
C VAL A 111 -9.48 2.54 -19.35
N SER A 112 -8.15 2.42 -19.36
CA SER A 112 -7.43 1.30 -19.93
C SER A 112 -7.16 0.24 -18.85
N PHE A 113 -7.24 -1.05 -19.20
CA PHE A 113 -7.00 -2.16 -18.28
C PHE A 113 -5.89 -3.05 -18.81
N CYS A 114 -4.92 -3.34 -17.95
CA CYS A 114 -3.72 -4.11 -18.31
C CYS A 114 -3.46 -5.21 -17.28
N GLN A 115 -3.59 -6.48 -17.71
CA GLN A 115 -3.23 -7.62 -16.85
C GLN A 115 -1.73 -7.87 -16.98
N LYS A 116 -0.94 -7.31 -16.07
CA LYS A 116 0.51 -7.51 -16.02
C LYS A 116 1.03 -7.40 -14.57
N ASP A 117 2.16 -8.02 -14.34
CA ASP A 117 2.94 -7.87 -13.11
C ASP A 117 3.87 -6.67 -13.24
N ILE A 118 3.76 -5.70 -12.33
CA ILE A 118 4.59 -4.50 -12.32
C ILE A 118 6.10 -4.82 -12.24
N LEU A 119 6.46 -5.91 -11.59
CA LEU A 119 7.86 -6.33 -11.50
C LEU A 119 8.42 -6.78 -12.87
N LYS A 120 7.56 -7.27 -13.76
CA LYS A 120 7.92 -7.80 -15.08
C LYS A 120 7.77 -6.79 -16.23
N ILE A 121 7.15 -5.63 -15.98
CA ILE A 121 6.99 -4.55 -16.97
C ILE A 121 8.32 -3.82 -17.17
N ALA A 122 8.62 -3.48 -18.43
CA ALA A 122 9.76 -2.63 -18.74
C ALA A 122 9.52 -1.19 -18.23
N ALA A 123 10.59 -0.52 -17.78
CA ALA A 123 10.48 0.86 -17.31
C ALA A 123 9.94 1.81 -18.39
N ASP A 124 10.28 1.57 -19.65
CA ASP A 124 9.83 2.38 -20.78
C ASP A 124 8.31 2.35 -21.01
N ASP A 125 7.65 1.22 -20.64
CA ASP A 125 6.19 1.06 -20.80
C ASP A 125 5.37 1.94 -19.84
N ILE A 126 5.99 2.53 -18.82
CA ILE A 126 5.31 3.33 -17.80
C ILE A 126 5.75 4.80 -17.77
N THR A 127 6.55 5.24 -18.74
CA THR A 127 7.09 6.61 -18.79
C THR A 127 6.06 7.69 -19.14
N CYS A 128 4.89 7.30 -19.66
CA CYS A 128 3.84 8.22 -20.11
C CYS A 128 2.92 8.71 -18.98
N PHE A 129 3.07 8.22 -17.76
CA PHE A 129 2.21 8.57 -16.63
C PHE A 129 2.76 9.75 -15.83
N ASP A 130 1.86 10.66 -15.44
CA ASP A 130 2.16 11.81 -14.58
C ASP A 130 2.19 11.39 -13.11
N LEU A 131 1.29 10.49 -12.72
CA LEU A 131 1.11 9.97 -11.36
C LEU A 131 0.97 8.45 -11.39
N VAL A 132 1.69 7.79 -10.48
CA VAL A 132 1.50 6.37 -10.17
C VAL A 132 0.94 6.23 -8.77
N ILE A 133 -0.08 5.39 -8.61
CA ILE A 133 -0.74 5.10 -7.33
C ILE A 133 -0.61 3.61 -7.04
N MET A 134 -0.13 3.27 -5.85
CA MET A 134 -0.15 1.94 -5.25
C MET A 134 -0.72 2.08 -3.84
N ASN A 135 -1.97 1.67 -3.67
CA ASN A 135 -2.69 1.83 -2.41
C ASN A 135 -3.03 0.49 -1.79
N GLU A 136 -2.52 0.22 -0.59
CA GLU A 136 -2.81 -0.99 0.20
C GLU A 136 -2.51 -2.29 -0.59
N ASN A 137 -1.35 -2.37 -1.25
CA ASN A 137 -0.95 -3.52 -2.06
C ASN A 137 0.57 -3.79 -2.11
N LEU A 138 1.37 -3.01 -1.38
CA LEU A 138 2.82 -3.25 -1.32
C LEU A 138 3.15 -4.53 -0.56
N GLY A 139 2.30 -4.93 0.39
CA GLY A 139 2.44 -6.16 1.18
C GLY A 139 2.32 -7.43 0.34
N ASP A 140 1.63 -7.35 -0.79
CA ASP A 140 1.49 -8.42 -1.79
C ASP A 140 2.75 -8.67 -2.61
N LEU A 141 3.66 -7.70 -2.65
CA LEU A 141 4.90 -7.84 -3.41
C LEU A 141 5.86 -8.82 -2.71
N PRO A 142 6.76 -9.46 -3.47
CA PRO A 142 7.69 -10.43 -2.91
C PRO A 142 8.48 -9.92 -1.71
N THR A 143 8.52 -10.71 -0.65
CA THR A 143 9.31 -10.43 0.56
C THR A 143 10.30 -11.56 0.82
N LEU A 144 11.56 -11.22 1.06
CA LEU A 144 12.58 -12.15 1.54
C LEU A 144 12.39 -12.34 3.04
N VAL A 145 12.14 -13.58 3.44
CA VAL A 145 11.91 -13.94 4.84
C VAL A 145 13.17 -14.59 5.39
N ALA A 146 13.70 -14.01 6.48
CA ALA A 146 14.90 -14.50 7.13
C ALA A 146 14.67 -15.90 7.71
N ARG A 147 15.62 -16.82 7.48
CA ARG A 147 15.60 -18.19 8.05
C ARG A 147 16.40 -18.24 9.35
N SER A 148 15.81 -18.80 10.36
CA SER A 148 16.48 -19.07 11.64
C SER A 148 17.48 -20.22 11.54
N ASP A 149 17.32 -21.12 10.57
CA ASP A 149 18.18 -22.31 10.42
C ASP A 149 19.49 -21.97 9.72
N LYS A 150 20.59 -22.36 10.38
CA LYS A 150 21.97 -22.15 9.89
C LYS A 150 22.37 -23.05 8.70
N ASN A 151 21.47 -23.86 8.18
CA ASN A 151 21.73 -24.64 6.97
C ASN A 151 21.63 -23.73 5.74
N ILE A 152 22.76 -23.12 5.39
CA ILE A 152 22.90 -22.32 4.17
C ILE A 152 22.74 -23.30 3.02
N SER A 153 21.60 -23.30 2.35
CA SER A 153 21.49 -23.89 1.03
C SER A 153 22.35 -23.06 0.08
N THR A 154 23.33 -23.69 -0.53
CA THR A 154 24.19 -23.05 -1.55
C THR A 154 23.64 -23.32 -2.95
N ASP A 155 22.31 -23.34 -3.07
CA ASP A 155 21.63 -23.51 -4.35
C ASP A 155 21.64 -22.20 -5.17
N GLU A 156 21.39 -22.31 -6.46
CA GLU A 156 21.35 -21.18 -7.39
C GLU A 156 20.30 -20.12 -6.97
N GLU A 157 19.17 -20.55 -6.41
CA GLU A 157 18.12 -19.68 -5.93
C GLU A 157 18.60 -18.78 -4.79
N SER A 158 19.25 -19.36 -3.78
CA SER A 158 19.83 -18.61 -2.66
C SER A 158 20.87 -17.58 -3.10
N THR A 159 21.67 -17.92 -4.09
CA THR A 159 22.67 -17.02 -4.67
C THR A 159 22.00 -15.82 -5.34
N HIS A 160 20.99 -16.06 -6.17
CA HIS A 160 20.24 -15.01 -6.85
C HIS A 160 19.51 -14.07 -5.86
N LEU A 161 18.91 -14.61 -4.79
CA LEU A 161 18.28 -13.80 -3.75
C LEU A 161 19.30 -12.91 -3.03
N GLN A 162 20.50 -13.44 -2.76
CA GLN A 162 21.56 -12.64 -2.13
C GLN A 162 22.09 -11.54 -3.05
N GLU A 163 22.19 -11.78 -4.35
CA GLU A 163 22.58 -10.75 -5.34
C GLU A 163 21.60 -9.58 -5.36
N ARG A 164 20.28 -9.85 -5.28
CA ARG A 164 19.25 -8.80 -5.18
C ARG A 164 19.43 -7.96 -3.92
N VAL A 165 19.71 -8.58 -2.78
CA VAL A 165 19.99 -7.87 -1.52
C VAL A 165 21.24 -7.01 -1.64
N ASN A 166 22.34 -7.58 -2.17
CA ASN A 166 23.61 -6.88 -2.36
C ASN A 166 23.46 -5.64 -3.24
N TYR A 167 22.66 -5.74 -4.32
CA TYR A 167 22.37 -4.60 -5.19
C TYR A 167 21.82 -3.39 -4.41
N PHE A 168 20.85 -3.61 -3.51
CA PHE A 168 20.29 -2.53 -2.70
C PHE A 168 21.24 -2.02 -1.62
N GLN A 169 22.05 -2.91 -1.04
CA GLN A 169 23.09 -2.52 -0.08
C GLN A 169 24.14 -1.62 -0.73
N GLU A 170 24.65 -2.01 -1.89
CA GLU A 170 25.71 -1.29 -2.59
C GLU A 170 25.20 0.03 -3.20
N LYS A 171 24.07 -0.02 -3.90
CA LYS A 171 23.55 1.14 -4.62
C LYS A 171 22.98 2.23 -3.68
N TYR A 172 22.23 1.82 -2.65
CA TYR A 172 21.49 2.74 -1.78
C TYR A 172 22.06 2.86 -0.36
N ALA A 173 23.19 2.22 -0.09
CA ALA A 173 23.78 2.14 1.25
C ALA A 173 22.77 1.64 2.31
N LEU A 174 21.89 0.70 1.93
CA LEU A 174 20.97 0.07 2.86
C LEU A 174 21.71 -0.96 3.72
N SER A 175 21.31 -1.08 4.97
CA SER A 175 21.83 -2.10 5.87
C SER A 175 20.69 -2.94 6.41
N PHE A 176 20.84 -4.25 6.36
CA PHE A 176 19.85 -5.21 6.85
C PHE A 176 20.41 -6.00 8.01
N SER A 177 19.62 -6.17 9.07
CA SER A 177 19.98 -7.04 10.18
C SER A 177 19.88 -8.53 9.78
N PRO A 178 20.64 -9.44 10.43
CA PRO A 178 20.63 -10.87 10.06
C PRO A 178 19.25 -11.54 10.07
N ASP A 179 18.37 -11.10 10.98
CA ASP A 179 17.03 -11.65 11.17
C ASP A 179 15.93 -10.74 10.57
N GLU A 180 16.31 -9.78 9.71
CA GLU A 180 15.37 -8.85 9.10
C GLU A 180 14.73 -9.45 7.85
N ASN A 181 13.39 -9.38 7.79
CA ASN A 181 12.66 -9.62 6.56
C ASN A 181 12.84 -8.40 5.63
N ILE A 182 12.94 -8.64 4.32
CA ILE A 182 13.24 -7.60 3.36
C ILE A 182 12.13 -7.53 2.31
N ASN A 183 11.43 -6.40 2.22
CA ASN A 183 10.38 -6.16 1.21
C ASN A 183 11.02 -5.93 -0.18
N ILE A 184 11.67 -6.97 -0.70
CA ILE A 184 12.50 -6.87 -1.91
C ILE A 184 11.69 -6.42 -3.12
N GLY A 185 10.45 -6.92 -3.28
CA GLY A 185 9.58 -6.51 -4.38
C GLY A 185 9.15 -5.06 -4.30
N ALA A 186 8.80 -4.54 -3.10
CA ALA A 186 8.47 -3.14 -2.92
C ALA A 186 9.67 -2.22 -3.22
N MET A 187 10.86 -2.63 -2.80
CA MET A 187 12.11 -1.91 -3.12
C MET A 187 12.39 -1.89 -4.62
N GLU A 188 12.21 -3.01 -5.33
CA GLU A 188 12.39 -3.11 -6.78
C GLU A 188 11.39 -2.26 -7.56
N VAL A 189 10.14 -2.20 -7.10
CA VAL A 189 9.13 -1.32 -7.71
C VAL A 189 9.51 0.15 -7.53
N VAL A 190 9.87 0.57 -6.32
CA VAL A 190 10.28 1.96 -6.06
C VAL A 190 11.54 2.32 -6.84
N ASP A 191 12.54 1.44 -6.90
CA ASP A 191 13.74 1.63 -7.73
C ASP A 191 13.36 1.83 -9.20
N LYS A 192 12.55 0.93 -9.75
CA LYS A 192 12.05 1.01 -11.14
C LYS A 192 11.32 2.32 -11.41
N LEU A 193 10.36 2.70 -10.56
CA LEU A 193 9.57 3.92 -10.73
C LEU A 193 10.44 5.17 -10.65
N CYS A 194 11.38 5.23 -9.71
CA CYS A 194 12.28 6.38 -9.54
C CYS A 194 13.33 6.53 -10.65
N LEU A 195 13.62 5.46 -11.39
CA LEU A 195 14.50 5.50 -12.57
C LEU A 195 13.78 5.99 -13.84
N THR A 196 12.46 6.14 -13.80
CA THR A 196 11.66 6.68 -14.90
C THR A 196 11.50 8.21 -14.80
N PRO A 197 10.93 8.89 -15.84
CA PRO A 197 10.60 10.31 -15.75
C PRO A 197 9.33 10.62 -14.95
N ILE A 198 8.69 9.64 -14.32
CA ILE A 198 7.47 9.84 -13.53
C ILE A 198 7.72 10.89 -12.45
N LYS A 199 6.81 11.88 -12.37
CA LYS A 199 6.99 13.02 -11.48
C LYS A 199 6.44 12.78 -10.08
N TYR A 200 5.36 11.99 -9.97
CA TYR A 200 4.63 11.81 -8.74
C TYR A 200 4.27 10.34 -8.52
N ILE A 201 4.55 9.85 -7.32
CA ILE A 201 4.23 8.48 -6.95
C ILE A 201 3.58 8.53 -5.57
N TYR A 202 2.42 7.89 -5.41
CA TYR A 202 1.77 7.65 -4.14
C TYR A 202 1.84 6.18 -3.80
N LEU A 203 2.33 5.86 -2.61
CA LEU A 203 2.40 4.50 -2.07
C LEU A 203 1.76 4.48 -0.70
N SER A 204 1.09 3.38 -0.36
CA SER A 204 0.61 3.18 1.01
C SER A 204 0.47 1.71 1.35
N GLU A 205 0.71 1.36 2.62
CA GLU A 205 0.57 0.01 3.17
C GLU A 205 0.64 0.01 4.70
N HIS A 206 0.33 -1.12 5.33
CA HIS A 206 0.67 -1.39 6.71
C HIS A 206 2.19 -1.26 6.94
N SER A 207 2.57 -0.47 7.93
CA SER A 207 3.97 -0.18 8.23
C SER A 207 4.47 -0.92 9.47
N CYS A 208 5.63 -1.55 9.37
CA CYS A 208 6.34 -2.07 10.54
C CYS A 208 7.03 -0.97 11.36
N GLU A 209 6.94 0.28 10.95
CA GLU A 209 7.52 1.46 11.60
C GLU A 209 6.44 2.41 12.17
N ALA A 210 5.16 2.09 11.99
CA ALA A 210 4.04 2.91 12.44
C ALA A 210 4.09 3.16 13.96
N SER A 211 3.68 4.34 14.39
CA SER A 211 3.73 4.73 15.81
C SER A 211 2.40 5.31 16.29
N ILE A 212 2.08 5.06 17.55
CA ILE A 212 0.89 5.62 18.18
C ILE A 212 1.16 7.06 18.63
N PRO A 213 0.36 8.04 18.20
CA PRO A 213 0.45 9.41 18.70
C PRO A 213 0.31 9.46 20.23
N PRO A 214 1.06 10.31 20.94
CA PRO A 214 1.07 10.35 22.40
C PRO A 214 -0.33 10.46 23.05
N HIS A 215 -1.23 11.24 22.45
CA HIS A 215 -2.58 11.45 22.97
C HIS A 215 -3.53 10.26 22.79
N LEU A 216 -3.16 9.25 21.98
CA LEU A 216 -3.94 8.05 21.73
C LEU A 216 -3.40 6.80 22.45
N LYS A 217 -2.26 6.89 23.15
CA LYS A 217 -1.63 5.75 23.85
C LYS A 217 -2.51 5.08 24.91
N SER A 218 -3.53 5.78 25.42
CA SER A 218 -4.51 5.18 26.35
C SER A 218 -5.65 4.44 25.66
N TYR A 219 -5.72 4.48 24.33
CA TYR A 219 -6.79 3.89 23.53
C TYR A 219 -6.27 2.87 22.51
N LEU A 220 -5.08 3.08 21.99
CA LEU A 220 -4.45 2.19 21.02
C LEU A 220 -3.26 1.50 21.69
N ASN A 221 -3.13 0.21 21.42
CA ASN A 221 -2.03 -0.60 21.95
C ASN A 221 -1.46 -1.47 20.84
N PHE A 222 -0.47 -0.95 20.10
CA PHE A 222 0.37 -1.73 19.22
C PHE A 222 1.81 -1.21 19.30
N ALA A 223 2.76 -2.07 19.04
CA ALA A 223 4.18 -1.73 18.94
C ALA A 223 4.67 -2.12 17.55
N SER A 224 5.54 -1.30 16.99
CA SER A 224 6.22 -1.63 15.73
C SER A 224 7.54 -2.32 16.03
N SER A 225 7.81 -3.40 15.31
CA SER A 225 9.06 -4.16 15.45
C SER A 225 10.23 -3.54 14.66
N ASN A 226 9.97 -2.61 13.75
CA ASN A 226 10.88 -2.11 12.73
C ASN A 226 11.43 -3.22 11.79
N ASN A 227 10.77 -4.36 11.79
CA ASN A 227 11.05 -5.50 10.91
C ASN A 227 9.74 -5.87 10.20
N PRO A 228 9.70 -6.05 8.88
CA PRO A 228 8.49 -6.46 8.19
C PRO A 228 7.85 -7.69 8.83
N GLU A 229 6.63 -7.53 9.32
CA GLU A 229 5.87 -8.55 10.04
C GLU A 229 4.94 -9.28 9.09
N LYS A 230 4.80 -10.58 9.32
CA LYS A 230 3.89 -11.42 8.56
C LYS A 230 2.44 -11.14 8.94
N ILE A 231 1.60 -10.92 7.93
CA ILE A 231 0.14 -10.85 8.02
C ILE A 231 -0.41 -12.11 7.35
N THR A 232 -1.02 -12.99 8.13
CA THR A 232 -1.61 -14.22 7.59
C THR A 232 -3.04 -13.96 7.15
N LEU A 233 -3.28 -14.07 5.85
CA LEU A 233 -4.60 -13.93 5.22
C LEU A 233 -5.11 -15.28 4.73
N LYS A 234 -6.38 -15.30 4.28
CA LYS A 234 -6.97 -16.53 3.75
C LYS A 234 -6.37 -16.86 2.37
N GLY A 235 -5.40 -17.77 2.38
CA GLY A 235 -4.82 -18.34 1.15
C GLY A 235 -3.44 -17.80 0.77
N HIS A 236 -2.93 -16.78 1.44
CA HIS A 236 -1.59 -16.24 1.26
C HIS A 236 -1.11 -15.50 2.50
N ASP A 237 0.17 -15.20 2.54
CA ASP A 237 0.78 -14.37 3.58
C ASP A 237 1.32 -13.09 2.94
N GLU A 238 1.05 -11.94 3.55
CA GLU A 238 1.61 -10.65 3.22
C GLU A 238 2.61 -10.19 4.29
N TYR A 239 3.29 -9.09 4.03
CA TYR A 239 4.22 -8.51 4.99
C TYR A 239 4.03 -7.00 5.09
N THR A 240 4.08 -6.49 6.32
CA THR A 240 4.14 -5.04 6.55
C THR A 240 5.38 -4.43 5.91
N ILE A 241 5.32 -3.14 5.60
CA ILE A 241 6.37 -2.44 4.83
C ILE A 241 7.30 -1.63 5.73
N LYS A 242 8.60 -1.72 5.45
CA LYS A 242 9.62 -0.83 6.02
C LYS A 242 9.81 0.39 5.11
N PHE A 243 9.01 1.40 5.32
CA PHE A 243 8.99 2.61 4.50
C PHE A 243 10.31 3.39 4.51
N SER A 244 11.11 3.29 5.57
CA SER A 244 12.42 3.92 5.63
C SER A 244 13.39 3.43 4.55
N HIS A 245 13.27 2.17 4.10
CA HIS A 245 14.06 1.66 2.98
C HIS A 245 13.60 2.24 1.65
N LEU A 246 12.27 2.30 1.42
CA LEU A 246 11.69 2.89 0.21
C LEU A 246 12.01 4.39 0.11
N GLN A 247 11.96 5.10 1.24
CA GLN A 247 12.32 6.51 1.33
C GLN A 247 13.77 6.75 0.90
N LYS A 248 14.73 5.95 1.42
CA LYS A 248 16.15 6.07 1.03
C LYS A 248 16.38 5.86 -0.46
N ILE A 249 15.66 4.90 -1.07
CA ILE A 249 15.73 4.65 -2.53
C ILE A 249 15.26 5.89 -3.29
N ALA A 250 14.09 6.45 -2.92
CA ALA A 250 13.53 7.61 -3.58
C ALA A 250 14.41 8.86 -3.42
N GLU A 251 14.93 9.11 -2.22
CA GLU A 251 15.82 10.25 -1.94
C GLU A 251 17.14 10.13 -2.70
N PHE A 252 17.71 8.92 -2.82
CA PHE A 252 18.92 8.68 -3.62
C PHE A 252 18.69 9.02 -5.11
N CYS A 253 17.49 8.80 -5.61
CA CYS A 253 17.08 9.14 -6.97
C CYS A 253 16.68 10.62 -7.13
N ASN A 254 16.98 11.49 -6.17
CA ASN A 254 16.67 12.92 -6.15
C ASN A 254 15.16 13.23 -6.13
N TYR A 255 14.38 12.41 -5.43
CA TYR A 255 12.99 12.72 -5.14
C TYR A 255 12.85 13.28 -3.72
N LYS A 256 11.95 14.24 -3.55
CA LYS A 256 11.45 14.65 -2.23
C LYS A 256 10.40 13.65 -1.76
N VAL A 257 10.44 13.27 -0.49
CA VAL A 257 9.47 12.35 0.11
C VAL A 257 8.65 13.07 1.17
N VAL A 258 7.33 12.89 1.13
CA VAL A 258 6.39 13.23 2.21
C VAL A 258 5.78 11.93 2.70
N ARG A 259 5.94 11.63 4.00
CA ARG A 259 5.47 10.39 4.62
C ARG A 259 4.64 10.71 5.85
N GLY A 260 3.61 9.92 6.11
CA GLY A 260 2.78 10.03 7.30
C GLY A 260 1.80 8.88 7.42
N GLN A 261 0.88 8.99 8.36
CA GLN A 261 -0.15 7.98 8.62
C GLN A 261 -1.46 8.35 7.89
N PHE A 262 -2.34 7.38 7.66
CA PHE A 262 -3.64 7.64 7.06
C PHE A 262 -4.47 8.67 7.85
N ALA A 263 -4.28 8.73 9.16
CA ALA A 263 -4.91 9.72 10.03
C ALA A 263 -4.61 11.18 9.63
N ASP A 264 -3.56 11.46 8.85
CA ASP A 264 -3.21 12.80 8.38
C ASP A 264 -4.24 13.36 7.38
N PHE A 265 -4.88 12.48 6.60
CA PHE A 265 -5.90 12.87 5.63
C PHE A 265 -7.28 12.23 5.91
N LEU A 266 -7.34 11.27 6.82
CA LEU A 266 -8.56 10.65 7.35
C LEU A 266 -8.70 11.00 8.84
N PRO A 267 -8.92 12.29 9.18
CA PRO A 267 -8.91 12.73 10.57
C PRO A 267 -10.07 12.12 11.35
N LEU A 268 -9.75 11.48 12.48
CA LEU A 268 -10.69 10.82 13.35
C LEU A 268 -11.57 11.83 14.10
N ASP A 269 -12.90 11.65 14.06
CA ASP A 269 -13.84 12.29 14.98
C ASP A 269 -13.85 11.50 16.30
N PHE A 270 -13.05 11.93 17.27
CA PHE A 270 -12.82 11.23 18.52
C PHE A 270 -14.00 11.37 19.50
N ASN A 271 -15.19 10.98 19.04
CA ASN A 271 -16.45 11.00 19.78
C ASN A 271 -16.59 9.83 20.76
N ASP A 272 -17.68 9.81 21.55
CA ASP A 272 -17.90 8.79 22.58
C ASP A 272 -18.07 7.38 22.01
N LYS A 273 -18.58 7.23 20.78
CA LYS A 273 -18.71 5.96 20.09
C LYS A 273 -17.32 5.33 19.81
N VAL A 274 -16.39 6.15 19.29
CA VAL A 274 -14.99 5.74 19.05
C VAL A 274 -14.30 5.40 20.37
N LYS A 275 -14.42 6.29 21.38
CA LYS A 275 -13.81 6.04 22.69
C LYS A 275 -14.32 4.76 23.34
N THR A 276 -15.62 4.48 23.20
CA THR A 276 -16.21 3.24 23.73
C THR A 276 -15.68 2.02 23.00
N ALA A 277 -15.69 2.03 21.65
CA ALA A 277 -15.17 0.92 20.87
C ALA A 277 -13.70 0.61 21.20
N LEU A 278 -12.85 1.63 21.31
CA LEU A 278 -11.42 1.47 21.59
C LEU A 278 -11.09 1.04 23.04
N ARG A 279 -12.00 1.26 24.01
CA ARG A 279 -11.80 0.82 25.39
C ARG A 279 -12.17 -0.64 25.63
N LEU A 280 -12.89 -1.27 24.73
CA LEU A 280 -13.31 -2.66 24.87
C LEU A 280 -12.15 -3.59 24.49
N GLU A 281 -11.77 -4.46 25.42
CA GLU A 281 -10.82 -5.55 25.13
C GLU A 281 -11.39 -6.53 24.09
N THR A 282 -12.73 -6.75 24.17
CA THR A 282 -13.47 -7.58 23.21
C THR A 282 -14.73 -6.81 22.77
N PRO A 283 -14.89 -6.53 21.47
CA PRO A 283 -16.10 -5.88 20.95
C PRO A 283 -17.34 -6.74 21.20
N PHE A 284 -18.46 -6.09 21.57
CA PHE A 284 -19.75 -6.76 21.77
C PHE A 284 -20.59 -6.86 20.49
N THR A 285 -20.28 -6.04 19.48
CA THR A 285 -21.00 -6.01 18.20
C THR A 285 -20.04 -5.97 17.04
N ALA A 286 -20.46 -6.51 15.89
CA ALA A 286 -19.69 -6.44 14.64
C ALA A 286 -19.34 -4.98 14.24
N GLU A 287 -20.22 -4.03 14.51
CA GLU A 287 -19.95 -2.62 14.25
C GLU A 287 -18.80 -2.08 15.11
N GLN A 288 -18.74 -2.45 16.38
CA GLN A 288 -17.64 -2.05 17.27
C GLN A 288 -16.31 -2.67 16.84
N GLU A 289 -16.33 -3.93 16.41
CA GLU A 289 -15.16 -4.63 15.88
C GLU A 289 -14.62 -3.93 14.62
N ILE A 290 -15.50 -3.64 13.66
CA ILE A 290 -15.14 -2.92 12.43
C ILE A 290 -14.56 -1.54 12.74
N ILE A 291 -15.19 -0.78 13.65
CA ILE A 291 -14.70 0.54 14.05
C ILE A 291 -13.34 0.43 14.75
N GLN A 292 -13.17 -0.54 15.65
CA GLN A 292 -11.90 -0.75 16.33
C GLN A 292 -10.79 -1.05 15.35
N GLN A 293 -10.99 -2.04 14.47
CA GLN A 293 -10.02 -2.41 13.43
C GLN A 293 -9.69 -1.21 12.53
N PHE A 294 -10.71 -0.54 12.01
CA PHE A 294 -10.55 0.63 11.16
C PHE A 294 -9.72 1.74 11.82
N VAL A 295 -9.97 2.04 13.10
CA VAL A 295 -9.18 3.06 13.81
C VAL A 295 -7.73 2.61 14.02
N TYR A 296 -7.49 1.32 14.30
CA TYR A 296 -6.13 0.78 14.35
C TYR A 296 -5.43 0.95 12.99
N ASP A 297 -6.12 0.67 11.89
CA ASP A 297 -5.56 0.76 10.55
C ASP A 297 -5.21 2.20 10.16
N LEU A 298 -6.01 3.21 10.57
CA LEU A 298 -5.66 4.62 10.33
C LEU A 298 -4.27 5.01 10.86
N TYR A 299 -3.77 4.31 11.89
CA TYR A 299 -2.48 4.58 12.52
C TYR A 299 -1.41 3.53 12.20
N LYS A 300 -1.78 2.36 11.67
CA LYS A 300 -0.86 1.33 11.21
C LYS A 300 -0.48 1.51 9.74
N TYR A 301 -1.41 2.01 8.92
CA TYR A 301 -1.09 2.36 7.53
C TYR A 301 -0.29 3.66 7.48
N GLU A 302 0.77 3.61 6.71
CA GLU A 302 1.52 4.80 6.30
C GLU A 302 1.36 5.02 4.80
N TYR A 303 1.43 6.29 4.43
CA TYR A 303 1.56 6.71 3.04
C TYR A 303 2.92 7.32 2.78
N MET A 304 3.33 7.30 1.52
CA MET A 304 4.51 7.99 1.01
C MET A 304 4.18 8.65 -0.33
N VAL A 305 4.33 9.98 -0.40
CA VAL A 305 4.23 10.77 -1.63
C VAL A 305 5.65 11.12 -2.07
N ILE A 306 6.04 10.61 -3.23
CA ILE A 306 7.37 10.77 -3.82
C ILE A 306 7.24 11.79 -4.95
N ILE A 307 7.99 12.88 -4.87
CA ILE A 307 7.87 14.05 -5.74
C ILE A 307 9.21 14.31 -6.40
N LYS A 308 9.28 14.27 -7.72
CA LYS A 308 10.49 14.56 -8.49
C LYS A 308 10.87 16.03 -8.34
N THR A 309 12.11 16.29 -7.92
CA THR A 309 12.64 17.65 -7.74
C THR A 309 13.25 18.22 -9.01
#